data_0a5986dfb21042060dc9b07786909888
#
_entry.id   0a5986dfb21042060dc9b07786909888
#
_cell.length_a   1.000
_cell.length_b   1.000
_cell.length_c   1.000
_cell.angle_alpha   90.00
_cell.angle_beta   90.00
_cell.angle_gamma   90.00
#
_symmetry.space_group_name_H-M   'P 1'
#
loop_
_entity.id
_entity.type
_entity.pdbx_description
1 polymer ?
#
loop_
_entity_poly.entity_id
_entity_poly.type
_entity_poly.pdbx_seq_one_letter_code
_entity_poly.pdbx_strand_id
1 'polypeptide(L)'
;MDILLKSARIIDPESAYHNKVRDILISGGVIQQVSESIPLTNEIQVLENIYVSQGWTDSSVCFGEPGFEERETLANGMRTAEKSGFTHLLINPLTHPAVDSQSGVVYIKNK
;
A
#
# COMPACT_ATOMS: atom_id res chain seq x y z
N MET A 1 10.69 4.67 -12.83
CA MET A 1 9.91 5.93 -12.84
C MET A 1 10.16 6.60 -11.51
N ASP A 2 10.53 7.87 -11.53
CA ASP A 2 10.80 8.62 -10.32
C ASP A 2 9.63 9.55 -10.02
N ILE A 3 9.31 9.69 -8.74
CA ILE A 3 8.21 10.52 -8.26
C ILE A 3 8.75 11.48 -7.21
N LEU A 4 8.43 12.75 -7.36
CA LEU A 4 8.67 13.77 -6.35
C LEU A 4 7.34 14.21 -5.74
N LEU A 5 7.17 13.96 -4.44
CA LEU A 5 6.09 14.52 -3.66
C LEU A 5 6.56 15.86 -3.10
N LYS A 6 6.06 16.95 -3.68
CA LYS A 6 6.48 18.29 -3.31
C LYS A 6 5.55 18.91 -2.29
N SER A 7 6.15 19.51 -1.25
CA SER A 7 5.39 20.12 -0.15
C SER A 7 4.39 19.15 0.49
N ALA A 8 4.78 17.89 0.65
CA ALA A 8 3.96 16.86 1.26
C ALA A 8 3.91 17.01 2.78
N ARG A 9 2.71 17.04 3.36
CA ARG A 9 2.52 16.99 4.81
C ARG A 9 2.53 15.56 5.26
N ILE A 10 3.49 15.21 6.13
CA ILE A 10 3.68 13.85 6.62
C ILE A 10 2.83 13.62 7.87
N ILE A 11 1.95 12.63 7.82
CA ILE A 11 1.09 12.20 8.92
C ILE A 11 1.55 10.81 9.35
N ASP A 12 2.55 10.77 10.20
CA ASP A 12 3.13 9.55 10.74
C ASP A 12 3.67 9.80 12.16
N PRO A 13 2.90 9.46 13.21
CA PRO A 13 3.29 9.72 14.60
C PRO A 13 4.63 9.11 15.03
N GLU A 14 5.07 8.04 14.35
CA GLU A 14 6.34 7.37 14.64
C GLU A 14 7.53 7.99 13.91
N SER A 15 7.26 8.86 12.92
CA SER A 15 8.30 9.52 12.14
C SER A 15 8.80 10.81 12.80
N ALA A 16 10.11 11.06 12.71
CA ALA A 16 10.72 12.35 13.05
C ALA A 16 10.19 13.51 12.20
N TYR A 17 9.51 13.21 11.11
CA TYR A 17 8.89 14.18 10.20
C TYR A 17 7.39 14.37 10.42
N HIS A 18 6.81 13.79 11.47
CA HIS A 18 5.38 13.94 11.76
C HIS A 18 4.95 15.41 11.78
N ASN A 19 3.84 15.71 11.12
CA ASN A 19 3.26 17.05 10.94
C ASN A 19 4.16 18.07 10.21
N LYS A 20 5.32 17.68 9.71
CA LYS A 20 6.18 18.55 8.91
C LYS A 20 5.80 18.48 7.44
N VAL A 21 6.01 19.60 6.75
CA VAL A 21 5.93 19.65 5.29
C VAL A 21 7.33 19.41 4.72
N ARG A 22 7.46 18.44 3.82
CA ARG A 22 8.73 18.02 3.21
C ARG A 22 8.54 17.64 1.75
N ASP A 23 9.62 17.74 1.00
CA ASP A 23 9.74 17.10 -0.30
C ASP A 23 10.23 15.67 -0.11
N ILE A 24 9.62 14.71 -0.83
CA ILE A 24 9.95 13.28 -0.75
C ILE A 24 10.25 12.78 -2.15
N LEU A 25 11.47 12.31 -2.37
CA LEU A 25 11.88 11.67 -3.62
C LEU A 25 11.73 10.16 -3.50
N ILE A 26 10.98 9.58 -4.44
CA ILE A 26 10.80 8.14 -4.58
C ILE A 26 11.40 7.73 -5.92
N SER A 27 12.34 6.79 -5.89
CA SER A 27 12.96 6.20 -7.08
C SER A 27 13.05 4.69 -6.93
N GLY A 28 12.68 3.97 -7.99
CA GLY A 28 12.67 2.50 -7.95
C GLY A 28 11.73 1.90 -6.89
N GLY A 29 10.66 2.62 -6.51
CA GLY A 29 9.71 2.18 -5.48
C GLY A 29 10.21 2.39 -4.04
N VAL A 30 11.33 3.09 -3.83
CA VAL A 30 11.93 3.32 -2.51
C VAL A 30 12.06 4.82 -2.25
N ILE A 31 11.79 5.27 -1.03
CA ILE A 31 12.05 6.64 -0.60
C ILE A 31 13.57 6.83 -0.55
N GLN A 32 14.09 7.70 -1.41
CA GLN A 32 15.51 8.00 -1.51
C GLN A 32 15.91 9.21 -0.65
N GLN A 33 15.03 10.19 -0.55
CA GLN A 33 15.33 11.42 0.16
C GLN A 33 14.05 12.04 0.74
N VAL A 34 14.18 12.60 1.95
CA VAL A 34 13.19 13.47 2.59
C VAL A 34 13.92 14.74 3.02
N SER A 35 13.55 15.90 2.48
CA SER A 35 14.20 17.17 2.80
C SER A 35 13.24 18.36 2.72
N GLU A 36 13.71 19.55 3.08
CA GLU A 36 12.90 20.78 3.03
C GLU A 36 12.62 21.21 1.59
N SER A 37 13.57 20.96 0.71
CA SER A 37 13.41 21.24 -0.72
C SER A 37 14.29 20.30 -1.54
N ILE A 38 13.71 19.75 -2.62
CA ILE A 38 14.40 18.94 -3.61
C ILE A 38 14.26 19.63 -4.95
N PRO A 39 15.36 19.90 -5.68
CA PRO A 39 15.30 20.49 -7.01
C PRO A 39 14.49 19.63 -7.98
N LEU A 40 13.69 20.28 -8.83
CA LEU A 40 12.99 19.61 -9.92
C LEU A 40 13.98 19.23 -11.04
N THR A 41 13.83 18.03 -11.57
CA THR A 41 14.52 17.58 -12.77
C THR A 41 13.49 17.23 -13.84
N ASN A 42 13.86 17.32 -15.12
CA ASN A 42 12.92 17.27 -16.26
C ASN A 42 12.21 15.92 -16.49
N GLU A 43 12.54 14.87 -15.73
CA GLU A 43 12.03 13.52 -15.98
C GLU A 43 11.29 12.92 -14.77
N ILE A 44 10.86 13.74 -13.82
CA ILE A 44 10.21 13.31 -12.58
C ILE A 44 8.72 13.65 -12.63
N GLN A 45 7.87 12.68 -12.28
CA GLN A 45 6.47 12.98 -11.99
C GLN A 45 6.35 13.73 -10.67
N VAL A 46 5.70 14.88 -10.68
CA VAL A 46 5.53 15.73 -9.50
C VAL A 46 4.09 15.66 -9.00
N LEU A 47 3.92 15.42 -7.71
CA LEU A 47 2.66 15.57 -6.98
C LEU A 47 2.86 16.60 -5.87
N GLU A 48 1.96 17.56 -5.76
CA GLU A 48 2.15 18.71 -4.87
C GLU A 48 1.03 18.87 -3.84
N ASN A 49 1.37 19.43 -2.70
CA ASN A 49 0.42 19.84 -1.65
C ASN A 49 -0.48 18.70 -1.17
N ILE A 50 0.09 17.52 -1.00
CA ILE A 50 -0.61 16.31 -0.59
C ILE A 50 -0.31 15.95 0.86
N TYR A 51 -1.14 15.09 1.42
CA TYR A 51 -0.87 14.41 2.68
C TYR A 51 -0.29 13.04 2.40
N VAL A 52 0.70 12.64 3.18
CA VAL A 52 1.37 11.33 3.10
C VAL A 52 1.32 10.66 4.44
N SER A 53 0.86 9.41 4.49
CA SER A 53 0.88 8.57 5.67
C SER A 53 1.48 7.20 5.34
N GLN A 54 1.72 6.39 6.37
CA GLN A 54 1.90 4.95 6.18
C GLN A 54 0.65 4.35 5.55
N GLY A 55 0.82 3.25 4.81
CA GLY A 55 -0.30 2.49 4.27
C GLY A 55 -1.13 1.85 5.37
N TRP A 56 -2.41 1.66 5.11
CA TRP A 56 -3.36 1.11 6.06
C TRP A 56 -3.19 -0.39 6.25
N THR A 57 -3.54 -0.87 7.43
CA THR A 57 -3.66 -2.30 7.73
C THR A 57 -5.13 -2.65 7.94
N ASP A 58 -5.64 -3.66 7.22
CA ASP A 58 -6.93 -4.28 7.53
C ASP A 58 -6.68 -5.57 8.29
N SER A 59 -7.16 -5.62 9.52
CA SER A 59 -6.95 -6.75 10.42
C SER A 59 -7.96 -7.89 10.23
N SER A 60 -8.93 -7.77 9.31
CA SER A 60 -10.00 -8.76 9.14
C SER A 60 -10.70 -8.60 7.79
N VAL A 61 -10.03 -9.00 6.72
CA VAL A 61 -10.61 -8.97 5.38
C VAL A 61 -11.07 -10.38 4.96
N CYS A 62 -12.20 -10.46 4.27
CA CYS A 62 -12.71 -11.69 3.69
C CYS A 62 -12.85 -11.54 2.18
N PHE A 63 -11.96 -12.17 1.43
CA PHE A 63 -12.14 -12.41 0.00
C PHE A 63 -12.87 -13.74 -0.21
N GLY A 64 -13.61 -13.88 -1.30
CA GLY A 64 -14.39 -15.10 -1.55
C GLY A 64 -13.57 -16.30 -1.99
N GLU A 65 -12.37 -16.10 -2.52
CA GLU A 65 -11.52 -17.15 -3.08
C GLU A 65 -10.63 -17.80 -1.99
N PRO A 66 -10.57 -19.15 -1.93
CA PRO A 66 -11.26 -20.13 -2.79
C PRO A 66 -12.72 -20.39 -2.41
N GLY A 67 -13.55 -20.73 -3.42
CA GLY A 67 -14.88 -21.31 -3.26
C GLY A 67 -16.07 -20.37 -3.32
N PHE A 68 -15.85 -19.05 -3.27
CA PHE A 68 -16.87 -18.03 -3.41
C PHE A 68 -16.39 -16.90 -4.33
N GLU A 69 -15.75 -17.28 -5.43
CA GLU A 69 -15.12 -16.35 -6.39
C GLU A 69 -16.15 -15.39 -7.04
N GLU A 70 -17.43 -15.78 -7.04
CA GLU A 70 -18.53 -14.93 -7.48
C GLU A 70 -18.76 -13.68 -6.61
N ARG A 71 -18.25 -13.70 -5.36
CA ARG A 71 -18.28 -12.54 -4.45
C ARG A 71 -17.10 -11.65 -4.68
N GLU A 72 -15.89 -12.24 -4.60
CA GLU A 72 -14.62 -11.55 -4.78
C GLU A 72 -13.49 -12.54 -5.03
N THR A 73 -12.64 -12.24 -6.01
CA THR A 73 -11.39 -12.97 -6.22
C THR A 73 -10.25 -12.34 -5.43
N LEU A 74 -9.24 -13.13 -5.06
CA LEU A 74 -8.03 -12.62 -4.40
C LEU A 74 -7.38 -11.50 -5.22
N ALA A 75 -7.20 -11.72 -6.52
CA ALA A 75 -6.56 -10.75 -7.40
C ALA A 75 -7.30 -9.40 -7.46
N ASN A 76 -8.64 -9.41 -7.50
CA ASN A 76 -9.42 -8.18 -7.53
C ASN A 76 -9.47 -7.50 -6.16
N GLY A 77 -9.64 -8.27 -5.09
CA GLY A 77 -9.63 -7.77 -3.72
C GLY A 77 -8.28 -7.12 -3.36
N MET A 78 -7.16 -7.76 -3.69
CA MET A 78 -5.82 -7.21 -3.50
C MET A 78 -5.61 -5.89 -4.26
N ARG A 79 -6.02 -5.84 -5.53
CA ARG A 79 -5.93 -4.62 -6.34
C ARG A 79 -6.80 -3.48 -5.80
N THR A 80 -7.98 -3.81 -5.29
CA THR A 80 -8.88 -2.83 -4.67
C THR A 80 -8.29 -2.28 -3.38
N ALA A 81 -7.71 -3.13 -2.55
CA ALA A 81 -7.03 -2.75 -1.32
C ALA A 81 -5.83 -1.83 -1.62
N GLU A 82 -4.98 -2.20 -2.58
CA GLU A 82 -3.84 -1.38 -3.03
C GLU A 82 -4.30 0.03 -3.47
N LYS A 83 -5.31 0.12 -4.32
CA LYS A 83 -5.87 1.40 -4.78
C LYS A 83 -6.47 2.24 -3.65
N SER A 84 -6.91 1.60 -2.58
CA SER A 84 -7.48 2.25 -1.40
C SER A 84 -6.42 2.60 -0.34
N GLY A 85 -5.14 2.30 -0.59
CA GLY A 85 -4.02 2.64 0.29
C GLY A 85 -3.73 1.60 1.38
N PHE A 86 -4.27 0.40 1.29
CA PHE A 86 -3.92 -0.70 2.18
C PHE A 86 -2.62 -1.37 1.72
N THR A 87 -1.70 -1.57 2.66
CA THR A 87 -0.41 -2.24 2.44
C THR A 87 -0.30 -3.58 3.15
N HIS A 88 -1.16 -3.82 4.14
CA HIS A 88 -1.20 -5.06 4.91
C HIS A 88 -2.65 -5.53 5.08
N LEU A 89 -2.89 -6.81 4.80
CA LEU A 89 -4.20 -7.43 4.91
C LEU A 89 -4.09 -8.74 5.68
N LEU A 90 -4.88 -8.90 6.74
CA LEU A 90 -5.05 -10.16 7.43
C LEU A 90 -6.30 -10.85 6.90
N ILE A 91 -6.09 -11.88 6.08
CA ILE A 91 -7.18 -12.58 5.39
C ILE A 91 -7.79 -13.62 6.32
N ASN A 92 -9.10 -13.56 6.51
CA ASN A 92 -9.84 -14.55 7.24
C ASN A 92 -9.93 -15.89 6.46
N PRO A 93 -9.82 -17.03 7.14
CA PRO A 93 -9.87 -18.35 6.51
C PRO A 93 -11.30 -18.83 6.17
N LEU A 94 -12.26 -17.91 6.08
CA LEU A 94 -13.69 -18.18 5.86
C LEU A 94 -14.00 -18.45 4.38
N THR A 95 -13.34 -19.43 3.80
CA THR A 95 -13.42 -19.84 2.39
C THR A 95 -13.90 -21.29 2.27
N HIS A 96 -14.10 -21.79 1.07
CA HIS A 96 -14.47 -23.18 0.83
C HIS A 96 -13.57 -23.81 -0.25
N PRO A 97 -12.65 -24.73 0.13
CA PRO A 97 -12.40 -25.19 1.52
C PRO A 97 -11.84 -24.06 2.41
N ALA A 98 -12.03 -24.20 3.71
CA ALA A 98 -11.41 -23.30 4.69
C ALA A 98 -9.87 -23.40 4.60
N VAL A 99 -9.19 -22.28 4.81
CA VAL A 99 -7.72 -22.23 4.80
C VAL A 99 -7.19 -22.66 6.18
N ASP A 100 -7.11 -23.98 6.38
CA ASP A 100 -6.68 -24.64 7.63
C ASP A 100 -5.40 -25.49 7.47
N SER A 101 -4.78 -25.44 6.31
CA SER A 101 -3.62 -26.24 5.95
C SER A 101 -2.52 -25.41 5.28
N GLN A 102 -1.30 -25.93 5.30
CA GLN A 102 -0.16 -25.33 4.61
C GLN A 102 -0.43 -25.15 3.11
N SER A 103 -1.07 -26.12 2.47
CA SER A 103 -1.40 -26.03 1.04
C SER A 103 -2.38 -24.90 0.75
N GLY A 104 -3.37 -24.68 1.61
CA GLY A 104 -4.29 -23.54 1.51
C GLY A 104 -3.58 -22.18 1.62
N VAL A 105 -2.65 -22.06 2.56
CA VAL A 105 -1.83 -20.85 2.71
C VAL A 105 -0.95 -20.60 1.47
N VAL A 106 -0.31 -21.67 0.95
CA VAL A 106 0.51 -21.58 -0.27
C VAL A 106 -0.33 -21.17 -1.48
N TYR A 107 -1.55 -21.71 -1.59
CA TYR A 107 -2.48 -21.31 -2.65
C TYR A 107 -2.74 -19.81 -2.64
N ILE A 108 -3.10 -19.23 -1.49
CA ILE A 108 -3.36 -17.79 -1.35
C ILE A 108 -2.12 -16.95 -1.68
N LYS A 109 -0.94 -17.38 -1.21
CA LYS A 109 0.31 -16.64 -1.43
C LYS A 109 0.78 -16.61 -2.88
N ASN A 110 0.34 -17.56 -3.70
CA ASN A 110 0.73 -17.70 -5.10
C ASN A 110 -0.26 -17.05 -6.08
N LYS A 111 -1.36 -16.49 -5.58
CA LYS A 111 -2.35 -15.76 -6.36
C LYS A 111 -2.02 -14.28 -6.45
#